data_fa5df765e99881efa50040bcc3138c49
#
_entry.id   fa5df765e99881efa50040bcc3138c49
#
_cell.length_a   1.000
_cell.length_b   1.000
_cell.length_c   1.000
_cell.angle_alpha   90.00
_cell.angle_beta   90.00
_cell.angle_gamma   90.00
#
_symmetry.space_group_name_H-M   'P 1'
#
loop_
_entity.id
_entity.type
_entity.pdbx_description
1 polymer ?
#
loop_
_entity_poly.entity_id
_entity_poly.type
_entity_poly.pdbx_seq_one_letter_code
_entity_poly.pdbx_strand_id
1 'polypeptide(L)'
;FLIIFIGFLYSIIPTILNESGNFGIMLDNIEEYILNLAISLKLDKLPWFETLYIQVGEKINRFLSSLSVNLIDNLLSMAENMVSLAIVPITTYYFLADSKLIYNKLLLLLPTDKRIIVKNINKNIDKILSRYIFSQLLLSLIIGVLSFILLLILRVKFPLVLAIINGVANIIPYFGPIIGGIPIIFMALTSSVSKGVISAIGVFLIQQFEGNFLAPKITGDSTNMHPIVIIILLVLGDKIGGVIGMVLIVPIAVIIKVIYDDIDYYLF
;
A
#
# COMPACT_ATOMS: atom_id res chain seq x y z
N PHE A 1 18.89 10.75 -6.46
CA PHE A 1 17.75 9.90 -6.10
C PHE A 1 18.21 8.45 -5.79
N LEU A 2 18.96 7.80 -6.70
CA LEU A 2 19.43 6.40 -6.52
C LEU A 2 20.30 6.22 -5.27
N ILE A 3 21.22 7.16 -4.98
CA ILE A 3 22.08 7.11 -3.78
C ILE A 3 21.25 7.24 -2.50
N ILE A 4 20.26 8.12 -2.48
CA ILE A 4 19.34 8.30 -1.34
C ILE A 4 18.50 7.04 -1.15
N PHE A 5 17.99 6.45 -2.24
CA PHE A 5 17.21 5.21 -2.21
C PHE A 5 18.03 4.01 -1.72
N ILE A 6 19.26 3.86 -2.22
CA ILE A 6 20.19 2.81 -1.74
C ILE A 6 20.57 3.03 -0.26
N GLY A 7 20.85 4.26 0.15
CA GLY A 7 21.14 4.60 1.56
C GLY A 7 19.95 4.31 2.47
N PHE A 8 18.74 4.59 2.02
CA PHE A 8 17.48 4.26 2.71
C PHE A 8 17.29 2.75 2.85
N LEU A 9 17.49 1.99 1.76
CA LEU A 9 17.45 0.53 1.80
C LEU A 9 18.51 -0.05 2.73
N TYR A 10 19.75 0.47 2.66
CA TYR A 10 20.84 0.02 3.51
C TYR A 10 20.58 0.26 5.01
N SER A 11 19.86 1.32 5.35
CA SER A 11 19.46 1.63 6.73
C SER A 11 18.26 0.79 7.22
N ILE A 12 17.31 0.48 6.34
CA ILE A 12 16.07 -0.19 6.71
C ILE A 12 16.21 -1.72 6.69
N ILE A 13 16.93 -2.27 5.69
CA ILE A 13 17.09 -3.72 5.55
C ILE A 13 17.64 -4.39 6.81
N PRO A 14 18.73 -3.93 7.45
CA PRO A 14 19.24 -4.51 8.68
C PRO A 14 18.22 -4.47 9.82
N THR A 15 17.45 -3.39 9.92
CA THR A 15 16.40 -3.24 10.95
C THR A 15 15.29 -4.28 10.73
N ILE A 16 14.83 -4.42 9.49
CA ILE A 16 13.82 -5.43 9.12
C ILE A 16 14.35 -6.85 9.37
N LEU A 17 15.59 -7.13 8.98
CA LEU A 17 16.20 -8.46 9.16
C LEU A 17 16.40 -8.81 10.64
N ASN A 18 16.85 -7.86 11.47
CA ASN A 18 16.99 -8.07 12.90
C ASN A 18 15.62 -8.24 13.58
N GLU A 19 14.61 -7.54 13.11
CA GLU A 19 13.26 -7.66 13.60
C GLU A 19 12.58 -8.95 13.11
N SER A 20 12.84 -9.38 11.87
CA SER A 20 12.28 -10.62 11.30
C SER A 20 12.78 -11.87 12.01
N GLY A 21 14.03 -11.90 12.50
CA GLY A 21 14.55 -12.98 13.33
C GLY A 21 13.76 -13.23 14.61
N ASN A 22 13.05 -12.23 15.10
CA ASN A 22 12.18 -12.33 16.29
C ASN A 22 10.72 -12.69 15.96
N PHE A 23 10.34 -12.79 14.68
CA PHE A 23 8.96 -13.10 14.29
C PHE A 23 8.50 -14.49 14.75
N GLY A 24 9.40 -15.51 14.79
CA GLY A 24 9.09 -16.83 15.31
C GLY A 24 8.71 -16.80 16.79
N ILE A 25 9.54 -16.16 17.62
CA ILE A 25 9.29 -15.97 19.05
C ILE A 25 8.01 -15.17 19.28
N MET A 26 7.71 -14.30 18.37
CA MET A 26 6.53 -13.45 18.38
C MET A 26 5.24 -14.24 18.12
N LEU A 27 5.29 -15.20 17.20
CA LEU A 27 4.16 -16.11 16.91
C LEU A 27 3.83 -16.97 18.11
N ASP A 28 4.84 -17.57 18.74
CA ASP A 28 4.65 -18.40 19.93
C ASP A 28 3.98 -17.60 21.08
N ASN A 29 4.42 -16.36 21.29
CA ASN A 29 3.82 -15.47 22.29
C ASN A 29 2.38 -15.07 21.93
N ILE A 30 2.04 -14.94 20.67
CA ILE A 30 0.69 -14.62 20.18
C ILE A 30 -0.25 -15.79 20.39
N GLU A 31 0.17 -16.99 20.04
CA GLU A 31 -0.61 -18.21 20.24
C GLU A 31 -0.92 -18.42 21.73
N GLU A 32 0.08 -18.29 22.58
CA GLU A 32 -0.08 -18.38 24.03
C GLU A 32 -1.03 -17.30 24.57
N TYR A 33 -0.91 -16.07 24.06
CA TYR A 33 -1.76 -14.96 24.48
C TYR A 33 -3.22 -15.14 24.06
N ILE A 34 -3.49 -15.57 22.83
CA ILE A 34 -4.84 -15.84 22.34
C ILE A 34 -5.47 -16.98 23.16
N LEU A 35 -4.72 -18.03 23.43
CA LEU A 35 -5.18 -19.13 24.27
C LEU A 35 -5.54 -18.66 25.69
N ASN A 36 -4.66 -17.90 26.34
CA ASN A 36 -4.89 -17.37 27.69
C ASN A 36 -6.11 -16.44 27.73
N LEU A 37 -6.30 -15.63 26.69
CA LEU A 37 -7.45 -14.73 26.55
C LEU A 37 -8.76 -15.52 26.33
N ALA A 38 -8.70 -16.56 25.51
CA ALA A 38 -9.82 -17.46 25.25
C ALA A 38 -10.27 -18.20 26.53
N ILE A 39 -9.30 -18.70 27.29
CA ILE A 39 -9.57 -19.35 28.59
C ILE A 39 -10.20 -18.37 29.58
N SER A 40 -9.66 -17.14 29.66
CA SER A 40 -10.17 -16.10 30.54
C SER A 40 -11.61 -15.66 30.22
N LEU A 41 -11.96 -15.67 28.93
CA LEU A 41 -13.29 -15.32 28.42
C LEU A 41 -14.20 -16.54 28.26
N LYS A 42 -13.75 -17.75 28.65
CA LYS A 42 -14.46 -19.03 28.48
C LYS A 42 -14.87 -19.33 27.04
N LEU A 43 -14.13 -18.80 26.07
CA LEU A 43 -14.35 -19.02 24.64
C LEU A 43 -13.81 -20.38 24.18
N ASP A 44 -12.88 -20.95 24.94
CA ASP A 44 -12.30 -22.29 24.76
C ASP A 44 -13.35 -23.41 24.72
N LYS A 45 -14.52 -23.17 25.32
CA LYS A 45 -15.65 -24.12 25.34
C LYS A 45 -16.56 -24.05 24.11
N LEU A 46 -16.33 -23.11 23.21
CA LEU A 46 -17.17 -22.89 22.02
C LEU A 46 -16.62 -23.65 20.84
N PRO A 47 -17.39 -24.57 20.19
CA PRO A 47 -16.87 -25.43 19.10
C PRO A 47 -16.29 -24.66 17.89
N TRP A 48 -16.80 -23.47 17.62
CA TRP A 48 -16.33 -22.63 16.52
C TRP A 48 -15.00 -21.92 16.84
N PHE A 49 -14.67 -21.74 18.12
CA PHE A 49 -13.45 -21.03 18.54
C PHE A 49 -12.19 -21.81 18.15
N GLU A 50 -12.15 -23.12 18.37
CA GLU A 50 -11.02 -23.98 18.03
C GLU A 50 -10.75 -23.96 16.52
N THR A 51 -11.80 -24.03 15.73
CA THR A 51 -11.68 -23.97 14.25
C THR A 51 -11.17 -22.62 13.78
N LEU A 52 -11.69 -21.51 14.34
CA LEU A 52 -11.22 -20.16 14.02
C LEU A 52 -9.79 -19.93 14.49
N TYR A 53 -9.44 -20.37 15.69
CA TYR A 53 -8.10 -20.25 16.24
C TYR A 53 -7.04 -20.92 15.34
N ILE A 54 -7.29 -22.16 14.93
CA ILE A 54 -6.40 -22.89 14.02
C ILE A 54 -6.31 -22.18 12.66
N GLN A 55 -7.43 -21.79 12.05
CA GLN A 55 -7.45 -21.13 10.75
C GLN A 55 -6.76 -19.76 10.75
N VAL A 56 -6.97 -18.98 11.83
CA VAL A 56 -6.33 -17.66 11.98
C VAL A 56 -4.84 -17.84 12.24
N GLY A 57 -4.44 -18.75 13.13
CA GLY A 57 -3.05 -19.07 13.42
C GLY A 57 -2.30 -19.53 12.16
N GLU A 58 -2.89 -20.45 11.37
CA GLU A 58 -2.30 -20.87 10.12
C GLU A 58 -2.19 -19.77 9.06
N LYS A 59 -3.18 -18.88 8.96
CA LYS A 59 -3.14 -17.75 8.01
C LYS A 59 -2.08 -16.73 8.41
N ILE A 60 -1.98 -16.44 9.71
CA ILE A 60 -0.97 -15.52 10.25
C ILE A 60 0.42 -16.12 10.06
N ASN A 61 0.58 -17.41 10.40
CA ASN A 61 1.86 -18.11 10.23
C ASN A 61 2.29 -18.16 8.76
N ARG A 62 1.37 -18.45 7.85
CA ARG A 62 1.61 -18.38 6.40
C ARG A 62 1.94 -16.95 5.93
N PHE A 63 1.27 -15.94 6.43
CA PHE A 63 1.54 -14.55 6.08
C PHE A 63 2.93 -14.11 6.56
N LEU A 64 3.27 -14.39 7.82
CA LEU A 64 4.55 -13.99 8.41
C LEU A 64 5.73 -14.82 7.85
N SER A 65 5.55 -16.13 7.64
CA SER A 65 6.56 -16.97 6.97
C SER A 65 6.73 -16.54 5.51
N SER A 66 5.67 -16.17 4.82
CA SER A 66 5.78 -15.63 3.46
C SER A 66 6.50 -14.28 3.43
N LEU A 67 6.34 -13.44 4.45
CA LEU A 67 7.10 -12.18 4.55
C LEU A 67 8.59 -12.45 4.82
N SER A 68 8.94 -13.36 5.72
CA SER A 68 10.34 -13.61 6.07
C SER A 68 11.09 -14.42 5.01
N VAL A 69 10.52 -15.51 4.52
CA VAL A 69 11.14 -16.38 3.51
C VAL A 69 11.13 -15.73 2.13
N ASN A 70 9.96 -15.20 1.72
CA ASN A 70 9.86 -14.56 0.40
C ASN A 70 10.63 -13.24 0.30
N LEU A 71 10.85 -12.49 1.41
CA LEU A 71 11.71 -11.31 1.38
C LEU A 71 13.16 -11.70 1.11
N ILE A 72 13.69 -12.72 1.78
CA ILE A 72 15.06 -13.20 1.56
C ILE A 72 15.20 -13.81 0.18
N ASP A 73 14.30 -14.72 -0.21
CA ASP A 73 14.32 -15.35 -1.52
C ASP A 73 14.09 -14.34 -2.66
N ASN A 74 13.22 -13.37 -2.48
CA ASN A 74 13.04 -12.28 -3.43
C ASN A 74 14.24 -11.35 -3.51
N LEU A 75 14.91 -11.05 -2.39
CA LEU A 75 16.15 -10.28 -2.39
C LEU A 75 17.30 -11.04 -3.06
N LEU A 76 17.40 -12.36 -2.83
CA LEU A 76 18.36 -13.21 -3.49
C LEU A 76 18.06 -13.35 -4.99
N SER A 77 16.81 -13.59 -5.36
CA SER A 77 16.36 -13.64 -6.76
C SER A 77 16.48 -12.29 -7.47
N MET A 78 16.33 -11.17 -6.76
CA MET A 78 16.67 -9.84 -7.29
C MET A 78 18.16 -9.70 -7.54
N ALA A 79 19.02 -10.26 -6.69
CA ALA A 79 20.46 -10.28 -6.91
C ALA A 79 20.86 -11.20 -8.08
N GLU A 80 20.20 -12.33 -8.25
CA GLU A 80 20.37 -13.23 -9.40
C GLU A 80 19.90 -12.58 -10.71
N ASN A 81 18.86 -11.74 -10.66
CA ASN A 81 18.35 -10.98 -11.78
C ASN A 81 19.01 -9.58 -11.92
N MET A 82 20.32 -9.46 -11.69
CA MET A 82 21.05 -8.18 -11.79
C MET A 82 20.80 -7.45 -13.12
N VAL A 83 20.60 -8.18 -14.22
CA VAL A 83 20.28 -7.60 -15.53
C VAL A 83 18.95 -6.85 -15.48
N SER A 84 17.91 -7.42 -14.88
CA SER A 84 16.59 -6.77 -14.71
C SER A 84 16.69 -5.57 -13.78
N LEU A 85 17.50 -5.67 -12.73
CA LEU A 85 17.71 -4.59 -11.76
C LEU A 85 18.44 -3.38 -12.39
N ALA A 86 19.27 -3.61 -13.40
CA ALA A 86 19.94 -2.55 -14.18
C ALA A 86 19.04 -2.02 -15.30
N ILE A 87 18.31 -2.88 -16.00
CA ILE A 87 17.46 -2.47 -17.12
C ILE A 87 16.33 -1.55 -16.67
N VAL A 88 15.65 -1.85 -15.56
CA VAL A 88 14.49 -1.05 -15.09
C VAL A 88 14.86 0.43 -14.83
N PRO A 89 15.88 0.76 -14.03
CA PRO A 89 16.30 2.16 -13.83
C PRO A 89 16.76 2.85 -15.11
N ILE A 90 17.52 2.14 -15.95
CA ILE A 90 18.02 2.66 -17.23
C ILE A 90 16.84 2.98 -18.15
N THR A 91 15.93 2.04 -18.32
CA THR A 91 14.74 2.22 -19.17
C THR A 91 13.86 3.35 -18.65
N THR A 92 13.64 3.40 -17.33
CA THR A 92 12.89 4.48 -16.68
C THR A 92 13.55 5.83 -16.93
N TYR A 93 14.88 5.92 -16.80
CA TYR A 93 15.62 7.14 -17.10
C TYR A 93 15.40 7.60 -18.55
N TYR A 94 15.54 6.70 -19.53
CA TYR A 94 15.35 7.05 -20.94
C TYR A 94 13.90 7.44 -21.25
N PHE A 95 12.91 6.74 -20.67
CA PHE A 95 11.51 7.15 -20.81
C PHE A 95 11.24 8.53 -20.23
N LEU A 96 11.87 8.89 -19.12
CA LEU A 96 11.73 10.22 -18.52
C LEU A 96 12.50 11.28 -19.31
N ALA A 97 13.77 11.02 -19.68
CA ALA A 97 14.62 11.95 -20.41
C ALA A 97 14.09 12.27 -21.78
N ASP A 98 13.67 11.23 -22.53
CA ASP A 98 13.21 11.33 -23.91
C ASP A 98 11.68 11.41 -24.06
N SER A 99 10.96 11.58 -22.94
CA SER A 99 9.49 11.59 -22.90
C SER A 99 8.88 12.52 -23.97
N LYS A 100 9.39 13.74 -24.10
CA LYS A 100 8.92 14.72 -25.10
C LYS A 100 9.18 14.28 -26.54
N LEU A 101 10.33 13.66 -26.78
CA LEU A 101 10.72 13.18 -28.11
C LEU A 101 9.83 11.99 -28.51
N ILE A 102 9.65 11.04 -27.61
CA ILE A 102 8.77 9.87 -27.80
C ILE A 102 7.34 10.33 -28.08
N TYR A 103 6.83 11.22 -27.22
CA TYR A 103 5.49 11.78 -27.36
C TYR A 103 5.28 12.48 -28.70
N ASN A 104 6.23 13.34 -29.13
CA ASN A 104 6.14 14.03 -30.41
C ASN A 104 6.17 13.06 -31.59
N LYS A 105 7.01 12.02 -31.56
CA LYS A 105 7.03 10.99 -32.59
C LYS A 105 5.68 10.23 -32.66
N LEU A 106 5.10 9.87 -31.54
CA LEU A 106 3.77 9.23 -31.50
C LEU A 106 2.69 10.15 -32.09
N LEU A 107 2.73 11.44 -31.78
CA LEU A 107 1.79 12.40 -32.36
C LEU A 107 1.89 12.51 -33.90
N LEU A 108 3.07 12.30 -34.47
CA LEU A 108 3.24 12.34 -35.93
C LEU A 108 2.53 11.19 -36.65
N LEU A 109 2.22 10.09 -35.95
CA LEU A 109 1.44 8.99 -36.50
C LEU A 109 -0.06 9.32 -36.66
N LEU A 110 -0.50 10.43 -36.04
CA LEU A 110 -1.90 10.87 -36.08
C LEU A 110 -2.12 11.92 -37.19
N PRO A 111 -3.32 11.98 -37.81
CA PRO A 111 -3.75 13.06 -38.67
C PRO A 111 -3.64 14.42 -37.97
N THR A 112 -3.31 15.47 -38.70
CA THR A 112 -3.06 16.82 -38.16
C THR A 112 -4.20 17.35 -37.28
N ASP A 113 -5.42 17.15 -37.72
CA ASP A 113 -6.64 17.64 -37.08
C ASP A 113 -6.85 16.98 -35.70
N LYS A 114 -6.45 15.71 -35.54
CA LYS A 114 -6.59 14.96 -34.29
C LYS A 114 -5.47 15.25 -33.27
N ARG A 115 -4.33 15.80 -33.73
CA ARG A 115 -3.18 16.06 -32.85
C ARG A 115 -3.48 17.06 -31.73
N ILE A 116 -4.33 18.06 -31.97
CA ILE A 116 -4.70 19.08 -31.00
C ILE A 116 -5.56 18.42 -29.90
N ILE A 117 -6.53 17.58 -30.30
CA ILE A 117 -7.39 16.86 -29.36
C ILE A 117 -6.55 15.96 -28.46
N VAL A 118 -5.68 15.12 -29.06
CA VAL A 118 -4.81 14.20 -28.30
C VAL A 118 -3.86 14.95 -27.37
N LYS A 119 -3.34 16.12 -27.77
CA LYS A 119 -2.53 16.97 -26.88
C LYS A 119 -3.31 17.46 -25.67
N ASN A 120 -4.54 17.87 -25.85
CA ASN A 120 -5.38 18.35 -24.76
C ASN A 120 -5.73 17.21 -23.80
N ILE A 121 -6.16 16.06 -24.33
CA ILE A 121 -6.43 14.85 -23.54
C ILE A 121 -5.20 14.46 -22.71
N ASN A 122 -4.01 14.37 -23.34
CA ASN A 122 -2.79 14.02 -22.65
C ASN A 122 -2.43 15.01 -21.52
N LYS A 123 -2.63 16.31 -21.76
CA LYS A 123 -2.42 17.35 -20.75
C LYS A 123 -3.38 17.19 -19.56
N ASN A 124 -4.63 16.83 -19.81
CA ASN A 124 -5.62 16.57 -18.78
C ASN A 124 -5.27 15.29 -17.99
N ILE A 125 -4.88 14.21 -18.68
CA ILE A 125 -4.38 12.98 -18.05
C ILE A 125 -3.20 13.30 -17.12
N ASP A 126 -2.18 13.97 -17.64
CA ASP A 126 -0.97 14.33 -16.87
C ASP A 126 -1.33 15.11 -15.61
N LYS A 127 -2.18 16.12 -15.72
CA LYS A 127 -2.62 16.95 -14.61
C LYS A 127 -3.37 16.14 -13.53
N ILE A 128 -4.33 15.31 -13.93
CA ILE A 128 -5.18 14.56 -13.00
C ILE A 128 -4.39 13.41 -12.37
N LEU A 129 -3.66 12.66 -13.19
CA LEU A 129 -2.88 11.52 -12.74
C LEU A 129 -1.72 11.92 -11.81
N SER A 130 -0.97 12.97 -12.17
CA SER A 130 0.11 13.50 -11.31
C SER A 130 -0.43 13.95 -9.96
N ARG A 131 -1.58 14.64 -9.96
CA ARG A 131 -2.23 15.07 -8.72
C ARG A 131 -2.66 13.87 -7.87
N TYR A 132 -3.28 12.87 -8.48
CA TYR A 132 -3.71 11.65 -7.79
C TYR A 132 -2.52 10.92 -7.15
N ILE A 133 -1.49 10.62 -7.94
CA ILE A 133 -0.30 9.88 -7.46
C ILE A 133 0.39 10.66 -6.34
N PHE A 134 0.63 11.97 -6.53
CA PHE A 134 1.26 12.80 -5.51
C PHE A 134 0.44 12.84 -4.22
N SER A 135 -0.87 13.01 -4.34
CA SER A 135 -1.78 13.02 -3.19
C SER A 135 -1.74 11.70 -2.42
N GLN A 136 -1.76 10.58 -3.15
CA GLN A 136 -1.74 9.25 -2.54
C GLN A 136 -0.42 8.97 -1.81
N LEU A 137 0.71 9.33 -2.43
CA LEU A 137 2.03 9.20 -1.78
C LEU A 137 2.15 10.10 -0.54
N LEU A 138 1.63 11.33 -0.61
CA LEU A 138 1.65 12.25 0.52
C LEU A 138 0.77 11.75 1.67
N LEU A 139 -0.43 11.26 1.38
CA LEU A 139 -1.31 10.65 2.38
C LEU A 139 -0.64 9.44 3.02
N SER A 140 -0.08 8.54 2.23
CA SER A 140 0.65 7.36 2.72
C SER A 140 1.81 7.73 3.66
N LEU A 141 2.56 8.77 3.31
CA LEU A 141 3.64 9.27 4.16
C LEU A 141 3.11 9.82 5.48
N ILE A 142 2.06 10.66 5.44
CA ILE A 142 1.45 11.24 6.64
C ILE A 142 0.90 10.14 7.56
N ILE A 143 0.18 9.16 7.00
CA ILE A 143 -0.37 8.03 7.76
C ILE A 143 0.75 7.19 8.37
N GLY A 144 1.82 6.92 7.63
CA GLY A 144 3.00 6.25 8.17
C GLY A 144 3.60 7.00 9.36
N VAL A 145 3.80 8.32 9.24
CA VAL A 145 4.34 9.15 10.33
C VAL A 145 3.41 9.18 11.55
N LEU A 146 2.10 9.36 11.34
CA LEU A 146 1.13 9.36 12.44
C LEU A 146 1.08 8.01 13.15
N SER A 147 1.11 6.91 12.39
CA SER A 147 1.16 5.56 12.95
C SER A 147 2.46 5.32 13.72
N PHE A 148 3.59 5.80 13.23
CA PHE A 148 4.86 5.72 13.93
C PHE A 148 4.82 6.44 15.27
N ILE A 149 4.31 7.67 15.30
CA ILE A 149 4.15 8.44 16.54
C ILE A 149 3.23 7.71 17.52
N LEU A 150 2.08 7.21 17.06
CA LEU A 150 1.16 6.43 17.90
C LEU A 150 1.85 5.23 18.54
N LEU A 151 2.57 4.45 17.73
CA LEU A 151 3.26 3.23 18.18
C LEU A 151 4.41 3.52 19.13
N LEU A 152 5.14 4.62 18.95
CA LEU A 152 6.16 5.08 19.89
C LEU A 152 5.56 5.46 21.25
N ILE A 153 4.45 6.21 21.26
CA ILE A 153 3.77 6.63 22.48
C ILE A 153 3.29 5.40 23.27
N LEU A 154 2.73 4.41 22.57
CA LEU A 154 2.22 3.17 23.15
C LEU A 154 3.34 2.17 23.49
N ARG A 155 4.57 2.47 23.11
CA ARG A 155 5.73 1.56 23.27
C ARG A 155 5.41 0.15 22.75
N VAL A 156 4.85 0.09 21.55
CA VAL A 156 4.63 -1.16 20.83
C VAL A 156 5.94 -1.61 20.20
N LYS A 157 6.19 -2.91 20.16
CA LYS A 157 7.40 -3.46 19.50
C LYS A 157 7.35 -3.18 18.00
N PHE A 158 8.52 -2.96 17.40
CA PHE A 158 8.70 -2.73 15.95
C PHE A 158 7.91 -1.53 15.37
N PRO A 159 7.93 -0.37 16.02
CA PRO A 159 7.08 0.75 15.64
C PRO A 159 7.37 1.26 14.21
N LEU A 160 8.65 1.25 13.80
CA LEU A 160 9.05 1.74 12.48
C LEU A 160 8.55 0.82 11.37
N VAL A 161 8.73 -0.51 11.52
CA VAL A 161 8.29 -1.48 10.52
C VAL A 161 6.78 -1.47 10.35
N LEU A 162 6.04 -1.48 11.46
CA LEU A 162 4.58 -1.43 11.44
C LEU A 162 4.06 -0.13 10.81
N ALA A 163 4.71 0.99 11.09
CA ALA A 163 4.36 2.29 10.51
C ALA A 163 4.63 2.32 9.00
N ILE A 164 5.75 1.75 8.54
CA ILE A 164 6.07 1.63 7.11
C ILE A 164 5.03 0.72 6.42
N ILE A 165 4.71 -0.43 7.01
CA ILE A 165 3.69 -1.33 6.47
C ILE A 165 2.35 -0.61 6.34
N ASN A 166 1.91 0.13 7.36
CA ASN A 166 0.66 0.87 7.33
C ASN A 166 0.68 2.01 6.29
N GLY A 167 1.76 2.77 6.23
CA GLY A 167 1.94 3.83 5.24
C GLY A 167 1.95 3.29 3.81
N VAL A 168 2.69 2.22 3.54
CA VAL A 168 2.74 1.57 2.20
C VAL A 168 1.39 0.96 1.85
N ALA A 169 0.75 0.26 2.77
CA ALA A 169 -0.58 -0.29 2.55
C ALA A 169 -1.59 0.81 2.20
N ASN A 170 -1.45 2.00 2.76
CA ASN A 170 -2.33 3.15 2.51
C ASN A 170 -2.29 3.67 1.07
N ILE A 171 -1.32 3.23 0.25
CA ILE A 171 -1.33 3.49 -1.22
C ILE A 171 -2.57 2.87 -1.86
N ILE A 172 -3.14 1.81 -1.29
CA ILE A 172 -4.36 1.16 -1.77
C ILE A 172 -5.56 1.80 -1.07
N PRO A 173 -6.38 2.60 -1.77
CA PRO A 173 -7.55 3.23 -1.16
C PRO A 173 -8.49 2.21 -0.50
N TYR A 174 -9.12 2.54 0.59
CA TYR A 174 -10.07 1.72 1.36
C TYR A 174 -9.51 0.43 1.97
N PHE A 175 -8.66 -0.32 1.28
CA PHE A 175 -8.06 -1.56 1.77
C PHE A 175 -6.79 -1.33 2.58
N GLY A 176 -6.05 -0.26 2.27
CA GLY A 176 -4.82 0.10 2.97
C GLY A 176 -4.97 0.18 4.48
N PRO A 177 -5.97 0.91 5.00
CA PRO A 177 -6.25 1.01 6.43
C PRO A 177 -6.44 -0.33 7.13
N ILE A 178 -7.10 -1.27 6.46
CA ILE A 178 -7.36 -2.62 7.00
C ILE A 178 -6.06 -3.44 6.97
N ILE A 179 -5.40 -3.48 5.81
CA ILE A 179 -4.16 -4.26 5.62
C ILE A 179 -3.05 -3.78 6.55
N GLY A 180 -2.90 -2.47 6.72
CA GLY A 180 -1.88 -1.88 7.58
C GLY A 180 -2.25 -1.82 9.05
N GLY A 181 -3.54 -1.66 9.37
CA GLY A 181 -4.03 -1.56 10.75
C GLY A 181 -4.04 -2.89 11.50
N ILE A 182 -4.36 -4.00 10.81
CA ILE A 182 -4.40 -5.34 11.43
C ILE A 182 -3.06 -5.70 12.08
N PRO A 183 -1.90 -5.62 11.40
CA PRO A 183 -0.60 -5.90 12.02
C PRO A 183 -0.31 -5.03 13.25
N ILE A 184 -0.67 -3.75 13.20
CA ILE A 184 -0.48 -2.82 14.32
C ILE A 184 -1.25 -3.28 15.55
N ILE A 185 -2.56 -3.51 15.40
CA ILE A 185 -3.44 -3.92 16.49
C ILE A 185 -2.96 -5.24 17.08
N PHE A 186 -2.61 -6.17 16.21
CA PHE A 186 -2.16 -7.49 16.60
C PHE A 186 -0.87 -7.43 17.42
N MET A 187 0.14 -6.67 16.96
CA MET A 187 1.38 -6.44 17.68
C MET A 187 1.18 -5.75 19.03
N ALA A 188 0.26 -4.81 19.10
CA ALA A 188 -0.06 -4.14 20.34
C ALA A 188 -0.73 -5.11 21.34
N LEU A 189 -1.60 -6.00 20.88
CA LEU A 189 -2.23 -7.06 21.67
C LEU A 189 -1.22 -8.01 22.30
N THR A 190 -0.12 -8.35 21.63
CA THR A 190 0.95 -9.21 22.21
C THR A 190 1.62 -8.57 23.43
N SER A 191 1.61 -7.25 23.52
CA SER A 191 2.17 -6.54 24.67
C SER A 191 1.18 -6.43 25.83
N SER A 192 -0.06 -6.08 25.56
CA SER A 192 -1.20 -6.11 26.50
C SER A 192 -2.54 -5.83 25.77
N VAL A 193 -3.65 -6.33 26.33
CA VAL A 193 -5.00 -6.03 25.80
C VAL A 193 -5.25 -4.53 25.73
N SER A 194 -4.85 -3.81 26.79
CA SER A 194 -5.01 -2.36 26.86
C SER A 194 -4.31 -1.64 25.70
N LYS A 195 -3.07 -2.04 25.38
CA LYS A 195 -2.35 -1.47 24.22
C LYS A 195 -3.03 -1.84 22.92
N GLY A 196 -3.53 -3.06 22.77
CA GLY A 196 -4.27 -3.48 21.59
C GLY A 196 -5.52 -2.63 21.35
N VAL A 197 -6.34 -2.43 22.38
CA VAL A 197 -7.54 -1.59 22.30
C VAL A 197 -7.19 -0.14 22.00
N ILE A 198 -6.20 0.43 22.67
CA ILE A 198 -5.78 1.82 22.44
C ILE A 198 -5.20 1.98 21.01
N SER A 199 -4.44 0.99 20.53
CA SER A 199 -3.92 1.00 19.16
C SER A 199 -5.05 0.90 18.12
N ALA A 200 -6.06 0.07 18.35
CA ALA A 200 -7.24 -0.03 17.49
C ALA A 200 -7.98 1.31 17.40
N ILE A 201 -8.22 1.95 18.55
CA ILE A 201 -8.84 3.28 18.61
C ILE A 201 -7.94 4.31 17.92
N GLY A 202 -6.63 4.29 18.18
CA GLY A 202 -5.68 5.22 17.58
C GLY A 202 -5.61 5.09 16.07
N VAL A 203 -5.50 3.88 15.54
CA VAL A 203 -5.53 3.61 14.08
C VAL A 203 -6.87 4.07 13.50
N PHE A 204 -7.99 3.76 14.14
CA PHE A 204 -9.30 4.22 13.71
C PHE A 204 -9.39 5.75 13.65
N LEU A 205 -8.90 6.46 14.67
CA LEU A 205 -8.89 7.93 14.70
C LEU A 205 -7.99 8.50 13.60
N ILE A 206 -6.83 7.90 13.34
CA ILE A 206 -5.95 8.30 12.22
C ILE A 206 -6.70 8.13 10.90
N GLN A 207 -7.41 7.02 10.69
CA GLN A 207 -8.19 6.79 9.47
C GLN A 207 -9.36 7.76 9.32
N GLN A 208 -10.05 8.08 10.42
CA GLN A 208 -11.11 9.10 10.40
C GLN A 208 -10.55 10.49 10.09
N PHE A 209 -9.39 10.81 10.61
CA PHE A 209 -8.71 12.06 10.31
C PHE A 209 -8.26 12.11 8.84
N GLU A 210 -7.74 11.01 8.30
CA GLU A 210 -7.42 10.89 6.89
C GLU A 210 -8.66 11.12 6.02
N GLY A 211 -9.71 10.31 6.21
CA GLY A 211 -10.88 10.32 5.34
C GLY A 211 -11.67 11.63 5.38
N ASN A 212 -11.78 12.25 6.57
CA ASN A 212 -12.63 13.43 6.75
C ASN A 212 -11.89 14.77 6.55
N PHE A 213 -10.55 14.79 6.74
CA PHE A 213 -9.77 16.04 6.70
C PHE A 213 -8.63 16.01 5.68
N LEU A 214 -7.77 14.97 5.70
CA LEU A 214 -6.58 14.95 4.86
C LEU A 214 -6.93 14.64 3.40
N ALA A 215 -7.70 13.60 3.15
CA ALA A 215 -8.03 13.19 1.79
C ALA A 215 -8.79 14.28 1.03
N PRO A 216 -9.86 14.92 1.54
CA PRO A 216 -10.52 16.02 0.83
C PRO A 216 -9.59 17.20 0.57
N LYS A 217 -8.71 17.54 1.53
CA LYS A 217 -7.81 18.69 1.42
C LYS A 217 -6.65 18.46 0.46
N ILE A 218 -6.10 17.22 0.41
CA ILE A 218 -4.92 16.89 -0.37
C ILE A 218 -5.31 16.38 -1.76
N THR A 219 -6.25 15.44 -1.83
CA THR A 219 -6.69 14.81 -3.09
C THR A 219 -7.71 15.70 -3.82
N GLY A 220 -8.60 16.38 -3.09
CA GLY A 220 -9.74 17.10 -3.66
C GLY A 220 -10.57 16.16 -4.54
N ASP A 221 -11.26 16.71 -5.53
CA ASP A 221 -12.06 15.94 -6.51
C ASP A 221 -11.20 15.37 -7.66
N SER A 222 -9.98 14.91 -7.35
CA SER A 222 -9.02 14.55 -8.39
C SER A 222 -9.44 13.38 -9.28
N THR A 223 -10.30 12.47 -8.80
CA THR A 223 -10.73 11.33 -9.62
C THR A 223 -12.17 11.42 -10.11
N ASN A 224 -13.03 12.20 -9.43
CA ASN A 224 -14.47 12.29 -9.71
C ASN A 224 -15.14 10.89 -9.92
N MET A 225 -14.67 9.87 -9.22
CA MET A 225 -15.17 8.50 -9.31
C MET A 225 -15.98 8.16 -8.08
N HIS A 226 -17.11 7.48 -8.27
CA HIS A 226 -17.91 7.01 -7.15
C HIS A 226 -17.13 5.95 -6.34
N PRO A 227 -17.16 5.98 -4.99
CA PRO A 227 -16.42 5.03 -4.15
C PRO A 227 -16.63 3.56 -4.50
N ILE A 228 -17.87 3.18 -4.84
CA ILE A 228 -18.20 1.80 -5.24
C ILE A 228 -17.41 1.37 -6.49
N VAL A 229 -17.23 2.27 -7.45
CA VAL A 229 -16.45 1.98 -8.67
C VAL A 229 -15.00 1.69 -8.31
N ILE A 230 -14.41 2.49 -7.41
CA ILE A 230 -13.04 2.27 -6.94
C ILE A 230 -12.91 0.92 -6.25
N ILE A 231 -13.87 0.54 -5.38
CA ILE A 231 -13.86 -0.76 -4.70
C ILE A 231 -13.94 -1.91 -5.71
N ILE A 232 -14.84 -1.83 -6.69
CA ILE A 232 -14.95 -2.85 -7.74
C ILE A 232 -13.64 -2.96 -8.53
N LEU A 233 -13.06 -1.82 -8.91
CA LEU A 233 -11.78 -1.78 -9.61
C LEU A 233 -10.64 -2.42 -8.79
N LEU A 234 -10.58 -2.17 -7.48
CA LEU A 234 -9.58 -2.78 -6.61
C LEU A 234 -9.72 -4.31 -6.55
N VAL A 235 -10.96 -4.82 -6.48
CA VAL A 235 -11.23 -6.27 -6.54
C VAL A 235 -10.80 -6.86 -7.88
N LEU A 236 -11.04 -6.16 -8.99
CA LEU A 236 -10.57 -6.57 -10.31
C LEU A 236 -9.04 -6.52 -10.40
N GLY A 237 -8.42 -5.45 -9.87
CA GLY A 237 -6.97 -5.30 -9.81
C GLY A 237 -6.28 -6.43 -9.07
N ASP A 238 -6.85 -6.84 -7.92
CA ASP A 238 -6.38 -8.00 -7.16
C ASP A 238 -6.38 -9.28 -7.99
N LYS A 239 -7.46 -9.54 -8.74
CA LYS A 239 -7.58 -10.74 -9.60
C LYS A 239 -6.58 -10.75 -10.75
N ILE A 240 -6.20 -9.59 -11.28
CA ILE A 240 -5.29 -9.47 -12.44
C ILE A 240 -3.82 -9.51 -12.01
N GLY A 241 -3.45 -8.82 -10.95
CA GLY A 241 -2.05 -8.63 -10.57
C GLY A 241 -1.81 -8.53 -9.06
N GLY A 242 -2.73 -9.05 -8.22
CA GLY A 242 -2.61 -8.99 -6.76
C GLY A 242 -2.45 -7.55 -6.26
N VAL A 243 -1.58 -7.36 -5.29
CA VAL A 243 -1.31 -6.04 -4.69
C VAL A 243 -0.87 -5.00 -5.73
N ILE A 244 -0.01 -5.38 -6.67
CA ILE A 244 0.43 -4.48 -7.75
C ILE A 244 -0.74 -4.09 -8.65
N GLY A 245 -1.61 -5.05 -8.96
CA GLY A 245 -2.84 -4.80 -9.70
C GLY A 245 -3.76 -3.82 -8.98
N MET A 246 -3.95 -3.97 -7.66
CA MET A 246 -4.74 -3.01 -6.86
C MET A 246 -4.17 -1.59 -6.91
N VAL A 247 -2.84 -1.44 -6.83
CA VAL A 247 -2.18 -0.12 -6.88
C VAL A 247 -2.34 0.53 -8.25
N LEU A 248 -2.23 -0.23 -9.33
CA LEU A 248 -2.23 0.30 -10.70
C LEU A 248 -3.62 0.49 -11.30
N ILE A 249 -4.64 -0.25 -10.82
CA ILE A 249 -5.97 -0.24 -11.45
C ILE A 249 -6.65 1.12 -11.38
N VAL A 250 -6.49 1.85 -10.26
CA VAL A 250 -7.11 3.18 -10.09
C VAL A 250 -6.47 4.21 -11.03
N PRO A 251 -5.13 4.35 -11.12
CA PRO A 251 -4.48 5.16 -12.16
C PRO A 251 -4.95 4.83 -13.58
N ILE A 252 -5.04 3.55 -13.92
CA ILE A 252 -5.53 3.12 -15.25
C ILE A 252 -6.97 3.55 -15.47
N ALA A 253 -7.84 3.37 -14.49
CA ALA A 253 -9.22 3.78 -14.59
C ALA A 253 -9.39 5.30 -14.70
N VAL A 254 -8.56 6.08 -14.00
CA VAL A 254 -8.52 7.55 -14.13
C VAL A 254 -8.15 7.94 -15.56
N ILE A 255 -7.15 7.30 -16.16
CA ILE A 255 -6.77 7.56 -17.57
C ILE A 255 -7.94 7.27 -18.50
N ILE A 256 -8.57 6.11 -18.37
CA ILE A 256 -9.73 5.70 -19.20
C ILE A 256 -10.86 6.71 -19.06
N LYS A 257 -11.16 7.12 -17.84
CA LYS A 257 -12.22 8.10 -17.57
C LYS A 257 -11.93 9.44 -18.22
N VAL A 258 -10.71 9.98 -18.06
CA VAL A 258 -10.33 11.27 -18.67
C VAL A 258 -10.43 11.21 -20.18
N ILE A 259 -10.00 10.09 -20.78
CA ILE A 259 -10.13 9.89 -22.25
C ILE A 259 -11.61 9.90 -22.64
N TYR A 260 -12.46 9.20 -21.89
CA TYR A 260 -13.89 9.14 -22.19
C TYR A 260 -14.55 10.52 -22.06
N ASP A 261 -14.32 11.22 -20.93
CA ASP A 261 -14.92 12.54 -20.67
C ASP A 261 -14.45 13.60 -21.70
N ASP A 262 -13.18 13.58 -22.08
CA ASP A 262 -12.64 14.52 -23.08
C ASP A 262 -13.13 14.19 -24.51
N ILE A 263 -13.24 12.90 -24.89
CA ILE A 263 -13.77 12.51 -26.18
C ILE A 263 -15.25 12.90 -26.31
N ASP A 264 -16.04 12.69 -25.27
CA ASP A 264 -17.45 13.09 -25.22
C ASP A 264 -17.59 14.60 -25.46
N TYR A 265 -16.76 15.41 -24.77
CA TYR A 265 -16.72 16.87 -24.95
C TYR A 265 -16.34 17.34 -26.36
N TYR A 266 -15.50 16.58 -27.08
CA TYR A 266 -15.07 16.96 -28.44
C TYR A 266 -15.97 16.42 -29.56
N LEU A 267 -16.83 15.44 -29.25
CA LEU A 267 -17.75 14.83 -30.25
C LEU A 267 -19.16 15.43 -30.19
N PHE A 268 -19.58 15.90 -29.02
CA PHE A 268 -20.90 16.50 -28.74
C PHE A 268 -20.77 17.91 -28.18
#